data_68f37c5223cd177e0aa54a87a49976ba
#
_entry.id   68f37c5223cd177e0aa54a87a49976ba
#
_cell.length_a   1.000
_cell.length_b   1.000
_cell.length_c   1.000
_cell.angle_alpha   90.00
_cell.angle_beta   90.00
_cell.angle_gamma   90.00
#
_symmetry.space_group_name_H-M   'P 1'
#
loop_
_entity.id
_entity.type
_entity.pdbx_description
1 polymer ?
#
loop_
_entity_poly.entity_id
_entity_poly.type
_entity_poly.pdbx_seq_one_letter_code
_entity_poly.pdbx_strand_id
1 'polypeptide(L)'
;MSLRVPPRWVFAAPASAFLAAISLAGCVESTSEIAPGVDSAQFVRREDANMAGATMAIISIEGAPQELSGQFRQSLDKAAAERQIAVAPPASAQYLIRGYLNASPVENGARVDFVWDVFTPDKRRVQRLTDAMLVQGAGDDAWAMVNDAALNGIAAKCADDLAAYLSNTPEAAPAAALSYAQ
;
A
#
# COMPACT_ATOMS: atom_id res chain seq x y z
N MET A 1 59.02 -65.99 -13.82
CA MET A 1 58.76 -66.82 -15.03
C MET A 1 57.58 -66.21 -15.78
N SER A 2 57.88 -65.79 -17.00
CA SER A 2 57.08 -65.59 -18.19
C SER A 2 55.92 -64.62 -18.16
N LEU A 3 56.25 -63.51 -18.82
CA LEU A 3 55.37 -62.58 -19.52
C LEU A 3 54.41 -63.32 -20.49
N ARG A 4 53.20 -62.73 -20.60
CA ARG A 4 52.54 -62.64 -21.90
C ARG A 4 51.56 -61.49 -21.89
N VAL A 5 51.86 -60.44 -22.62
CA VAL A 5 50.96 -59.46 -23.24
C VAL A 5 50.54 -60.02 -24.59
N PRO A 6 49.27 -59.87 -25.01
CA PRO A 6 48.84 -59.17 -26.21
C PRO A 6 47.38 -58.76 -26.22
N PRO A 7 46.80 -58.20 -27.30
CA PRO A 7 47.07 -56.98 -27.97
C PRO A 7 45.88 -56.01 -27.96
N ARG A 8 46.20 -54.82 -28.28
CA ARG A 8 45.27 -53.69 -28.53
C ARG A 8 44.34 -54.00 -29.71
N TRP A 9 43.06 -53.89 -29.48
CA TRP A 9 42.10 -53.69 -30.56
C TRP A 9 41.56 -52.28 -30.49
N VAL A 10 41.91 -51.53 -31.53
CA VAL A 10 41.41 -50.19 -31.84
C VAL A 10 40.10 -50.40 -32.60
N PHE A 11 39.00 -49.91 -32.06
CA PHE A 11 37.81 -49.68 -32.87
C PHE A 11 37.42 -48.20 -32.73
N ALA A 12 37.42 -47.56 -33.86
CA ALA A 12 37.04 -46.19 -34.06
C ALA A 12 35.55 -45.99 -34.06
N ALA A 13 35.12 -44.92 -33.42
CA ALA A 13 34.00 -43.96 -33.63
C ALA A 13 32.63 -44.51 -34.15
N PRO A 14 31.49 -43.87 -33.90
CA PRO A 14 31.35 -42.45 -34.20
C PRO A 14 30.68 -41.60 -33.11
N ALA A 15 30.94 -40.33 -33.20
CA ALA A 15 30.31 -39.24 -32.49
C ALA A 15 28.83 -39.15 -32.83
N SER A 16 27.97 -39.34 -31.81
CA SER A 16 26.56 -38.89 -31.88
C SER A 16 26.39 -37.78 -30.90
N ALA A 17 26.38 -36.55 -31.42
CA ALA A 17 26.06 -35.36 -30.69
C ALA A 17 24.54 -35.37 -30.32
N PHE A 18 24.22 -35.70 -29.10
CA PHE A 18 22.90 -35.45 -28.53
C PHE A 18 22.90 -34.00 -28.02
N LEU A 19 22.31 -33.10 -28.79
CA LEU A 19 21.91 -31.77 -28.30
C LEU A 19 20.76 -32.02 -27.33
N ALA A 20 21.05 -32.03 -26.04
CA ALA A 20 20.04 -31.89 -25.00
C ALA A 20 19.62 -30.41 -24.95
N ALA A 21 18.49 -30.08 -25.59
CA ALA A 21 17.80 -28.81 -25.40
C ALA A 21 17.26 -28.78 -23.95
N ILE A 22 17.99 -28.14 -23.05
CA ILE A 22 17.50 -27.79 -21.71
C ILE A 22 16.52 -26.64 -21.90
N SER A 23 15.23 -26.97 -21.96
CA SER A 23 14.14 -26.03 -21.81
C SER A 23 14.17 -25.51 -20.38
N LEU A 24 14.81 -24.36 -20.14
CA LEU A 24 14.57 -23.58 -18.93
C LEU A 24 13.12 -23.08 -19.02
N ALA A 25 12.21 -23.83 -18.42
CA ALA A 25 10.92 -23.29 -17.99
C ALA A 25 11.23 -22.27 -16.90
N GLY A 26 11.49 -21.03 -17.32
CA GLY A 26 11.51 -19.90 -16.42
C GLY A 26 10.15 -19.78 -15.79
N CYS A 27 10.01 -20.14 -14.50
CA CYS A 27 8.95 -19.64 -13.67
C CYS A 27 9.08 -18.11 -13.72
N VAL A 28 8.23 -17.47 -14.51
CA VAL A 28 7.95 -16.05 -14.34
C VAL A 28 7.20 -15.98 -13.03
N GLU A 29 7.94 -15.83 -11.93
CA GLU A 29 7.35 -15.26 -10.72
C GLU A 29 6.80 -13.90 -11.15
N SER A 30 5.48 -13.83 -11.26
CA SER A 30 4.78 -12.57 -11.32
C SER A 30 4.97 -11.92 -9.94
N THR A 31 6.13 -11.32 -9.74
CA THR A 31 6.28 -10.27 -8.74
C THR A 31 5.29 -9.21 -9.19
N SER A 32 4.13 -9.18 -8.53
CA SER A 32 3.25 -8.02 -8.57
C SER A 32 4.11 -6.87 -8.11
N GLU A 33 4.67 -6.16 -9.07
CA GLU A 33 5.43 -4.94 -8.84
C GLU A 33 4.45 -4.01 -8.13
N ILE A 34 4.58 -3.96 -6.79
CA ILE A 34 3.82 -3.03 -5.97
C ILE A 34 4.30 -1.67 -6.43
N ALA A 35 3.49 -0.99 -7.23
CA ALA A 35 3.80 0.36 -7.67
C ALA A 35 4.19 1.19 -6.43
N PRO A 36 5.30 1.93 -6.49
CA PRO A 36 5.73 2.76 -5.36
C PRO A 36 4.56 3.65 -4.94
N GLY A 37 4.40 3.84 -3.64
CA GLY A 37 3.40 4.77 -3.11
C GLY A 37 3.75 6.19 -3.56
N VAL A 38 2.73 7.00 -3.78
CA VAL A 38 2.90 8.43 -4.02
C VAL A 38 2.85 9.13 -2.68
N ASP A 39 3.77 10.06 -2.45
CA ASP A 39 3.72 10.93 -1.29
C ASP A 39 2.38 11.68 -1.28
N SER A 40 1.62 11.59 -0.20
CA SER A 40 0.30 12.23 -0.07
C SER A 40 0.38 13.75 -0.20
N ALA A 41 1.53 14.36 0.12
CA ALA A 41 1.77 15.79 -0.08
C ALA A 41 1.67 16.25 -1.54
N GLN A 42 1.64 15.35 -2.52
CA GLN A 42 1.42 15.69 -3.93
C GLN A 42 -0.05 16.05 -4.24
N PHE A 43 -0.98 15.71 -3.35
CA PHE A 43 -2.38 16.05 -3.51
C PHE A 43 -2.72 17.28 -2.70
N VAL A 44 -3.29 18.27 -3.37
CA VAL A 44 -3.85 19.47 -2.72
C VAL A 44 -5.36 19.33 -2.74
N ARG A 45 -6.00 19.53 -1.58
CA ARG A 45 -7.46 19.50 -1.47
C ARG A 45 -8.09 20.59 -2.34
N ARG A 46 -9.05 20.20 -3.17
CA ARG A 46 -9.87 21.13 -3.95
C ARG A 46 -11.03 21.63 -3.11
N GLU A 47 -11.19 22.95 -3.01
CA GLU A 47 -12.25 23.58 -2.23
C GLU A 47 -13.63 23.44 -2.89
N ASP A 48 -13.67 23.39 -4.23
CA ASP A 48 -14.89 23.25 -5.03
C ASP A 48 -15.36 21.80 -5.22
N ALA A 49 -14.67 20.84 -4.60
CA ALA A 49 -14.98 19.42 -4.76
C ALA A 49 -16.30 19.02 -4.09
N ASN A 50 -17.11 18.24 -4.79
CA ASN A 50 -18.29 17.58 -4.22
C ASN A 50 -17.88 16.31 -3.46
N MET A 51 -17.48 16.46 -2.21
CA MET A 51 -17.04 15.34 -1.37
C MET A 51 -18.11 14.27 -1.16
N ALA A 52 -19.40 14.61 -1.30
CA ALA A 52 -20.49 13.64 -1.19
C ALA A 52 -20.50 12.61 -2.36
N GLY A 53 -19.92 12.96 -3.50
CA GLY A 53 -19.79 12.04 -4.65
C GLY A 53 -18.67 11.01 -4.48
N ALA A 54 -17.59 11.36 -3.78
CA ALA A 54 -16.43 10.49 -3.57
C ALA A 54 -16.52 9.74 -2.23
N THR A 55 -17.51 8.86 -2.10
CA THR A 55 -17.72 8.09 -0.86
C THR A 55 -16.63 7.05 -0.64
N MET A 56 -16.21 6.86 0.62
CA MET A 56 -15.22 5.84 0.97
C MET A 56 -15.70 4.89 2.06
N ALA A 57 -15.10 3.70 2.11
CA ALA A 57 -15.20 2.77 3.24
C ALA A 57 -13.80 2.32 3.66
N ILE A 58 -13.45 2.46 4.93
CA ILE A 58 -12.22 1.89 5.47
C ILE A 58 -12.49 0.43 5.81
N ILE A 59 -11.86 -0.49 5.07
CA ILE A 59 -12.11 -1.94 5.18
C ILE A 59 -11.14 -2.64 6.12
N SER A 60 -9.92 -2.13 6.30
CA SER A 60 -8.97 -2.60 7.33
C SER A 60 -7.99 -1.51 7.72
N ILE A 61 -7.47 -1.63 8.94
CA ILE A 61 -6.30 -0.91 9.45
C ILE A 61 -5.39 -1.95 10.10
N GLU A 62 -4.16 -2.04 9.63
CA GLU A 62 -3.21 -3.08 9.98
C GLU A 62 -1.89 -2.47 10.50
N GLY A 63 -1.11 -3.25 11.26
CA GLY A 63 0.25 -2.90 11.68
C GLY A 63 0.36 -2.27 13.08
N ALA A 64 -0.66 -1.59 13.58
CA ALA A 64 -0.69 -1.12 14.97
C ALA A 64 -1.17 -2.22 15.94
N PRO A 65 -0.79 -2.16 17.24
CA PRO A 65 -1.39 -3.00 18.27
C PRO A 65 -2.92 -2.91 18.27
N GLN A 66 -3.61 -4.01 18.59
CA GLN A 66 -5.06 -4.11 18.44
C GLN A 66 -5.83 -3.00 19.20
N GLU A 67 -5.39 -2.65 20.41
CA GLU A 67 -6.01 -1.60 21.20
C GLU A 67 -5.88 -0.23 20.53
N LEU A 68 -4.66 0.11 20.07
CA LEU A 68 -4.40 1.37 19.36
C LEU A 68 -5.11 1.42 18.00
N SER A 69 -5.25 0.30 17.30
CA SER A 69 -6.00 0.22 16.04
C SER A 69 -7.47 0.62 16.23
N GLY A 70 -8.09 0.18 17.31
CA GLY A 70 -9.48 0.55 17.63
C GLY A 70 -9.65 2.04 17.96
N GLN A 71 -8.77 2.58 18.78
CA GLN A 71 -8.75 4.00 19.12
C GLN A 71 -8.44 4.87 17.89
N PHE A 72 -7.45 4.46 17.10
CA PHE A 72 -7.10 5.15 15.86
C PHE A 72 -8.27 5.19 14.88
N ARG A 73 -9.01 4.08 14.73
CA ARG A 73 -10.20 4.03 13.87
C ARG A 73 -11.24 5.08 14.29
N GLN A 74 -11.52 5.20 15.58
CA GLN A 74 -12.47 6.19 16.11
C GLN A 74 -12.00 7.62 15.85
N SER A 75 -10.71 7.90 16.08
CA SER A 75 -10.10 9.20 15.81
C SER A 75 -10.13 9.55 14.32
N LEU A 76 -9.89 8.56 13.45
CA LEU A 76 -9.93 8.74 12.01
C LEU A 76 -11.35 8.98 11.50
N ASP A 77 -12.34 8.26 12.00
CA ASP A 77 -13.75 8.46 11.63
C ASP A 77 -14.21 9.89 12.01
N LYS A 78 -13.82 10.37 13.19
CA LYS A 78 -14.06 11.76 13.60
C LYS A 78 -13.37 12.76 12.71
N ALA A 79 -12.08 12.58 12.46
CA ALA A 79 -11.28 13.48 11.61
C ALA A 79 -11.80 13.50 10.16
N ALA A 80 -12.28 12.37 9.63
CA ALA A 80 -12.92 12.27 8.32
C ALA A 80 -14.22 13.08 8.25
N ALA A 81 -15.06 13.00 9.30
CA ALA A 81 -16.29 13.78 9.39
C ALA A 81 -16.02 15.30 9.42
N GLU A 82 -15.00 15.74 10.17
CA GLU A 82 -14.58 17.16 10.23
C GLU A 82 -14.14 17.69 8.85
N ARG A 83 -13.64 16.82 7.97
CA ARG A 83 -13.22 17.13 6.59
C ARG A 83 -14.30 16.90 5.54
N GLN A 84 -15.51 16.58 6.01
CA GLN A 84 -16.65 16.29 5.13
C GLN A 84 -16.42 15.10 4.19
N ILE A 85 -15.56 14.16 4.57
CA ILE A 85 -15.40 12.93 3.81
C ILE A 85 -16.66 12.07 4.00
N ALA A 86 -17.30 11.73 2.90
CA ALA A 86 -18.50 10.89 2.90
C ALA A 86 -18.11 9.42 3.13
N VAL A 87 -18.46 8.88 4.29
CA VAL A 87 -18.25 7.47 4.62
C VAL A 87 -19.51 6.68 4.31
N ALA A 88 -19.36 5.55 3.62
CA ALA A 88 -20.46 4.65 3.24
C ALA A 88 -20.13 3.19 3.62
N PRO A 89 -21.14 2.31 3.71
CA PRO A 89 -20.87 0.87 3.83
C PRO A 89 -20.02 0.37 2.64
N PRO A 90 -19.16 -0.66 2.83
CA PRO A 90 -18.27 -1.16 1.76
C PRO A 90 -19.00 -1.57 0.48
N ALA A 91 -20.26 -2.02 0.58
CA ALA A 91 -21.07 -2.45 -0.57
C ALA A 91 -21.55 -1.28 -1.47
N SER A 92 -21.52 -0.04 -0.96
CA SER A 92 -22.01 1.16 -1.66
C SER A 92 -20.97 2.27 -1.78
N ALA A 93 -19.77 2.07 -1.21
CA ALA A 93 -18.68 3.03 -1.30
C ALA A 93 -18.08 3.04 -2.72
N GLN A 94 -17.72 4.23 -3.20
CA GLN A 94 -16.97 4.39 -4.46
C GLN A 94 -15.50 3.97 -4.31
N TYR A 95 -14.95 4.09 -3.10
CA TYR A 95 -13.58 3.72 -2.78
C TYR A 95 -13.51 2.85 -1.54
N LEU A 96 -12.73 1.76 -1.62
CA LEU A 96 -12.41 0.91 -0.49
C LEU A 96 -10.99 1.24 -0.03
N ILE A 97 -10.82 1.55 1.24
CA ILE A 97 -9.56 2.03 1.80
C ILE A 97 -8.99 0.98 2.74
N ARG A 98 -7.71 0.62 2.54
CA ARG A 98 -6.94 -0.19 3.46
C ARG A 98 -5.78 0.62 4.00
N GLY A 99 -5.66 0.70 5.32
CA GLY A 99 -4.61 1.41 6.02
C GLY A 99 -3.56 0.47 6.58
N TYR A 100 -2.31 0.93 6.58
CA TYR A 100 -1.18 0.27 7.22
C TYR A 100 -0.44 1.32 8.05
N LEU A 101 -0.18 0.98 9.30
CA LEU A 101 0.56 1.82 10.24
C LEU A 101 1.83 1.07 10.68
N ASN A 102 2.93 1.77 10.74
CA ASN A 102 4.18 1.24 11.29
C ASN A 102 4.84 2.30 12.15
N ALA A 103 5.26 1.92 13.36
CA ALA A 103 6.02 2.81 14.24
C ALA A 103 7.44 2.28 14.41
N SER A 104 8.41 3.16 14.30
CA SER A 104 9.82 2.88 14.50
C SER A 104 10.45 3.91 15.43
N PRO A 105 11.34 3.52 16.37
CA PRO A 105 12.03 4.45 17.23
C PRO A 105 12.99 5.31 16.40
N VAL A 106 13.07 6.60 16.75
CA VAL A 106 14.04 7.55 16.21
C VAL A 106 14.66 8.34 17.35
N GLU A 107 15.68 9.14 17.06
CA GLU A 107 16.25 10.02 18.06
C GLU A 107 15.18 10.96 18.63
N ASN A 108 14.96 10.90 19.95
CA ASN A 108 13.98 11.70 20.72
C ASN A 108 12.50 11.40 20.38
N GLY A 109 12.16 10.17 19.94
CA GLY A 109 10.76 9.85 19.71
C GLY A 109 10.51 8.60 18.87
N ALA A 110 9.36 8.60 18.21
CA ALA A 110 8.97 7.59 17.25
C ALA A 110 8.57 8.24 15.93
N ARG A 111 8.90 7.57 14.83
CA ARG A 111 8.35 7.85 13.51
C ARG A 111 7.19 6.88 13.26
N VAL A 112 6.02 7.42 12.97
CA VAL A 112 4.87 6.63 12.55
C VAL A 112 4.67 6.86 11.07
N ASP A 113 4.95 5.83 10.27
CA ASP A 113 4.68 5.79 8.84
C ASP A 113 3.28 5.24 8.63
N PHE A 114 2.54 5.81 7.68
CA PHE A 114 1.23 5.32 7.29
C PHE A 114 1.06 5.26 5.79
N VAL A 115 0.36 4.21 5.36
CA VAL A 115 0.09 3.92 3.94
C VAL A 115 -1.39 3.67 3.78
N TRP A 116 -2.00 4.30 2.76
CA TRP A 116 -3.38 4.10 2.38
C TRP A 116 -3.46 3.54 0.97
N ASP A 117 -3.87 2.29 0.86
CA ASP A 117 -4.24 1.70 -0.42
C ASP A 117 -5.70 2.01 -0.73
N VAL A 118 -5.93 2.65 -1.87
CA VAL A 118 -7.25 3.00 -2.38
C VAL A 118 -7.61 2.03 -3.48
N PHE A 119 -8.76 1.37 -3.34
CA PHE A 119 -9.30 0.42 -4.29
C PHE A 119 -10.65 0.89 -4.82
N THR A 120 -10.94 0.53 -6.05
CA THR A 120 -12.29 0.56 -6.62
C THR A 120 -13.15 -0.57 -6.04
N PRO A 121 -14.49 -0.55 -6.20
CA PRO A 121 -15.37 -1.62 -5.73
C PRO A 121 -15.04 -3.01 -6.29
N ASP A 122 -14.47 -3.09 -7.50
CA ASP A 122 -13.99 -4.30 -8.15
C ASP A 122 -12.60 -4.75 -7.64
N LYS A 123 -12.12 -4.17 -6.53
CA LYS A 123 -10.89 -4.50 -5.82
C LYS A 123 -9.59 -4.22 -6.60
N ARG A 124 -9.63 -3.38 -7.60
CA ARG A 124 -8.44 -2.90 -8.28
C ARG A 124 -7.85 -1.72 -7.52
N ARG A 125 -6.59 -1.82 -7.10
CA ARG A 125 -5.90 -0.70 -6.46
C ARG A 125 -5.66 0.40 -7.49
N VAL A 126 -6.17 1.60 -7.20
CA VAL A 126 -6.05 2.79 -8.06
C VAL A 126 -5.03 3.78 -7.53
N GLN A 127 -4.77 3.75 -6.21
CA GLN A 127 -3.78 4.64 -5.60
C GLN A 127 -3.17 4.03 -4.34
N ARG A 128 -1.94 4.43 -4.03
CA ARG A 128 -1.27 4.25 -2.73
C ARG A 128 -0.74 5.60 -2.28
N LEU A 129 -1.22 6.06 -1.13
CA LEU A 129 -0.75 7.27 -0.47
C LEU A 129 0.21 6.87 0.64
N THR A 130 1.29 7.60 0.80
CA THR A 130 2.29 7.38 1.87
C THR A 130 2.61 8.69 2.54
N ASP A 131 2.67 8.68 3.86
CA ASP A 131 3.15 9.81 4.65
C ASP A 131 3.63 9.32 6.02
N ALA A 132 4.15 10.24 6.85
CA ALA A 132 4.65 9.92 8.17
C ALA A 132 4.47 11.09 9.13
N MET A 133 4.48 10.77 10.42
CA MET A 133 4.48 11.76 11.50
C MET A 133 5.52 11.41 12.56
N LEU A 134 6.19 12.42 13.08
CA LEU A 134 7.11 12.29 14.21
C LEU A 134 6.36 12.53 15.51
N VAL A 135 6.48 11.59 16.44
CA VAL A 135 5.93 11.66 17.80
C VAL A 135 7.08 11.83 18.77
N GLN A 136 7.04 12.86 19.62
CA GLN A 136 8.04 13.08 20.64
C GLN A 136 7.87 12.08 21.79
N GLY A 137 8.99 11.55 22.28
CA GLY A 137 8.98 10.59 23.37
C GLY A 137 10.37 10.07 23.70
N ALA A 138 10.47 9.18 24.68
CA ALA A 138 11.70 8.52 25.06
C ALA A 138 11.39 7.04 25.36
N GLY A 139 12.25 6.15 24.87
CA GLY A 139 12.14 4.70 25.05
C GLY A 139 12.46 3.95 23.77
N ASP A 140 12.45 2.62 23.87
CA ASP A 140 12.77 1.73 22.75
C ASP A 140 11.50 1.19 22.05
N ASP A 141 10.34 1.27 22.72
CA ASP A 141 9.05 0.85 22.15
C ASP A 141 8.37 2.06 21.49
N ALA A 142 8.39 2.07 20.18
CA ALA A 142 7.82 3.14 19.38
C ALA A 142 6.29 3.31 19.59
N TRP A 143 5.56 2.21 19.76
CA TRP A 143 4.12 2.28 19.98
C TRP A 143 3.76 2.80 21.37
N ALA A 144 4.60 2.55 22.39
CA ALA A 144 4.39 3.08 23.73
C ALA A 144 4.51 4.62 23.80
N MET A 145 5.16 5.25 22.81
CA MET A 145 5.25 6.70 22.71
C MET A 145 4.03 7.35 22.06
N VAL A 146 3.18 6.55 21.39
CA VAL A 146 1.96 7.04 20.71
C VAL A 146 0.84 7.16 21.72
N ASN A 147 0.75 8.31 22.37
CA ASN A 147 -0.34 8.64 23.28
C ASN A 147 -1.59 9.14 22.49
N ASP A 148 -2.70 9.39 23.21
CA ASP A 148 -3.97 9.82 22.61
C ASP A 148 -3.83 11.10 21.76
N ALA A 149 -3.02 12.06 22.20
CA ALA A 149 -2.81 13.30 21.45
C ALA A 149 -2.07 13.05 20.14
N ALA A 150 -1.02 12.21 20.18
CA ALA A 150 -0.28 11.79 19.00
C ALA A 150 -1.19 10.99 18.05
N LEU A 151 -1.99 10.06 18.58
CA LEU A 151 -2.91 9.23 17.81
C LEU A 151 -3.96 10.09 17.08
N ASN A 152 -4.53 11.09 17.76
CA ASN A 152 -5.45 12.05 17.16
C ASN A 152 -4.77 12.90 16.08
N GLY A 153 -3.51 13.33 16.30
CA GLY A 153 -2.72 14.07 15.31
C GLY A 153 -2.44 13.25 14.05
N ILE A 154 -2.07 11.97 14.22
CA ILE A 154 -1.87 11.04 13.09
C ILE A 154 -3.18 10.85 12.33
N ALA A 155 -4.30 10.61 13.04
CA ALA A 155 -5.61 10.44 12.42
C ALA A 155 -6.06 11.69 11.65
N ALA A 156 -5.81 12.88 12.20
CA ALA A 156 -6.08 14.14 11.53
C ALA A 156 -5.28 14.27 10.22
N LYS A 157 -3.97 14.01 10.26
CA LYS A 157 -3.14 14.04 9.06
C LYS A 157 -3.57 13.01 8.01
N CYS A 158 -3.87 11.78 8.42
CA CYS A 158 -4.40 10.75 7.52
C CYS A 158 -5.72 11.19 6.85
N ALA A 159 -6.60 11.84 7.60
CA ALA A 159 -7.85 12.36 7.04
C ALA A 159 -7.62 13.53 6.07
N ASP A 160 -6.60 14.39 6.31
CA ASP A 160 -6.21 15.43 5.36
C ASP A 160 -5.72 14.84 4.05
N ASP A 161 -4.86 13.83 4.10
CA ASP A 161 -4.33 13.15 2.92
C ASP A 161 -5.43 12.47 2.10
N LEU A 162 -6.35 11.76 2.78
CA LEU A 162 -7.51 11.14 2.14
C LEU A 162 -8.45 12.19 1.53
N ALA A 163 -8.72 13.30 2.23
CA ALA A 163 -9.56 14.38 1.71
C ALA A 163 -8.92 15.04 0.49
N ALA A 164 -7.60 15.28 0.54
CA ALA A 164 -6.85 15.82 -0.58
C ALA A 164 -6.93 14.91 -1.81
N TYR A 165 -6.70 13.61 -1.64
CA TYR A 165 -6.85 12.64 -2.74
C TYR A 165 -8.28 12.59 -3.27
N LEU A 166 -9.27 12.34 -2.39
CA LEU A 166 -10.67 12.17 -2.79
C LEU A 166 -11.23 13.40 -3.51
N SER A 167 -10.83 14.60 -3.10
CA SER A 167 -11.27 15.84 -3.77
C SER A 167 -10.79 15.97 -5.22
N ASN A 168 -9.78 15.19 -5.62
CA ASN A 168 -9.23 15.18 -6.98
C ASN A 168 -9.73 14.00 -7.83
N THR A 169 -10.65 13.19 -7.30
CA THR A 169 -11.25 12.08 -8.05
C THR A 169 -12.37 12.55 -8.98
N PRO A 170 -12.68 11.81 -10.04
CA PRO A 170 -13.79 12.15 -10.94
C PRO A 170 -15.15 12.27 -10.24
N GLU A 171 -15.39 11.43 -9.21
CA GLU A 171 -16.63 11.40 -8.43
C GLU A 171 -16.83 12.65 -7.57
N ALA A 172 -15.74 13.34 -7.24
CA ALA A 172 -15.76 14.62 -6.53
C ALA A 172 -15.86 15.84 -7.48
N ALA A 173 -16.00 15.63 -8.79
CA ALA A 173 -16.14 16.73 -9.74
C ALA A 173 -17.39 17.58 -9.41
N PRO A 174 -17.31 18.93 -9.47
CA PRO A 174 -18.47 19.77 -9.30
C PRO A 174 -19.57 19.44 -10.30
N ALA A 175 -20.83 19.47 -9.89
CA ALA A 175 -21.97 19.15 -10.76
C ALA A 175 -22.01 20.01 -12.04
N ALA A 176 -21.52 21.24 -12.00
CA ALA A 176 -21.43 22.15 -13.15
C ALA A 176 -20.42 21.66 -14.22
N ALA A 177 -19.37 20.91 -13.84
CA ALA A 177 -18.38 20.40 -14.78
C ALA A 177 -18.92 19.25 -15.64
N LEU A 178 -19.90 18.52 -15.15
CA LEU A 178 -20.51 17.39 -15.86
C LEU A 178 -21.51 17.81 -16.95
N SER A 179 -22.04 19.05 -16.91
CA SER A 179 -23.02 19.55 -17.86
C SER A 179 -22.42 20.03 -19.20
N TYR A 180 -21.10 20.22 -19.29
CA TYR A 180 -20.42 20.64 -20.52
C TYR A 180 -19.86 19.48 -21.37
N ALA A 181 -20.01 18.24 -20.91
CA ALA A 181 -19.48 17.03 -21.57
C ALA A 181 -20.54 16.25 -22.38
N GLN A 182 -21.72 16.84 -22.65
CA GLN A 182 -22.78 16.24 -23.48
C GLN A 182 -22.87 16.89 -24.85
#